data_49ed1459804bf0f31ce22f107597bcd8
#
_entry.id   49ed1459804bf0f31ce22f107597bcd8
#
_cell.length_a   1.000
_cell.length_b   1.000
_cell.length_c   1.000
_cell.angle_alpha   90.00
_cell.angle_beta   90.00
_cell.angle_gamma   90.00
#
_symmetry.space_group_name_H-M   'P 1'
#
loop_
_entity.id
_entity.type
_entity.pdbx_description
1 polymer ?
#
loop_
_entity_poly.entity_id
_entity_poly.type
_entity_poly.pdbx_seq_one_letter_code
_entity_poly.pdbx_strand_id
1 'polypeptide(L)'
;MNTKLMKTTVRGALVALLALTFTPLLASDAGKMEGAWNVDVTVTDCTTGQPVATVYRMITFAKDGSIQEFAAFFNPLNPARRGPGQGVWTHSTGRNYSYDIQFFRLNADFTLAGWNKEHGEVVLDVSGTTLTGTHTAQIFDANGNLLATACATDTATRLF
;
A
#
# COMPACT_ATOMS: atom_id res chain seq x y z
N MET A 1 6.43 86.69 -36.23
CA MET A 1 7.04 85.36 -36.20
C MET A 1 6.59 84.66 -34.89
N ASN A 2 5.60 83.76 -35.01
CA ASN A 2 4.96 83.08 -33.88
C ASN A 2 5.46 81.62 -33.80
N THR A 3 6.26 81.34 -32.85
CA THR A 3 6.72 79.94 -32.54
C THR A 3 5.76 79.31 -31.54
N LYS A 4 4.93 78.41 -32.01
CA LYS A 4 4.05 77.58 -31.15
C LYS A 4 4.90 76.44 -30.52
N LEU A 5 4.97 76.46 -29.21
CA LEU A 5 5.55 75.37 -28.43
C LEU A 5 4.56 74.18 -28.34
N MET A 6 4.89 73.09 -28.93
CA MET A 6 4.13 71.82 -28.83
C MET A 6 4.48 71.09 -27.51
N LYS A 7 3.55 71.04 -26.60
CA LYS A 7 3.66 70.24 -25.37
C LYS A 7 3.32 68.74 -25.66
N THR A 8 4.34 67.91 -25.66
CA THR A 8 4.15 66.46 -25.77
C THR A 8 3.88 65.86 -24.39
N THR A 9 2.67 65.38 -24.21
CA THR A 9 2.26 64.68 -22.97
C THR A 9 2.62 63.24 -23.14
N VAL A 10 3.62 62.74 -22.42
CA VAL A 10 4.00 61.32 -22.31
C VAL A 10 3.03 60.67 -21.30
N ARG A 11 2.08 59.87 -21.77
CA ARG A 11 1.26 59.01 -20.93
C ARG A 11 2.06 57.74 -20.63
N GLY A 12 2.59 57.63 -19.42
CA GLY A 12 3.21 56.43 -18.92
C GLY A 12 2.16 55.35 -18.67
N ALA A 13 2.18 54.30 -19.48
CA ALA A 13 1.39 53.11 -19.24
C ALA A 13 2.08 52.25 -18.16
N LEU A 14 1.47 52.21 -16.97
CA LEU A 14 1.91 51.34 -15.87
C LEU A 14 1.44 49.90 -16.19
N VAL A 15 2.37 49.07 -16.70
CA VAL A 15 2.10 47.65 -16.88
C VAL A 15 2.31 46.98 -15.54
N ALA A 16 1.23 46.67 -14.83
CA ALA A 16 1.23 45.85 -13.64
C ALA A 16 1.48 44.38 -14.07
N LEU A 17 2.70 43.88 -13.93
CA LEU A 17 3.00 42.44 -14.04
C LEU A 17 2.40 41.72 -12.83
N LEU A 18 1.22 41.10 -13.02
CA LEU A 18 0.73 40.08 -12.06
C LEU A 18 1.61 38.85 -12.19
N ALA A 19 2.59 38.71 -11.28
CA ALA A 19 3.31 37.46 -11.10
C ALA A 19 2.35 36.45 -10.46
N LEU A 20 1.71 35.62 -11.29
CA LEU A 20 1.03 34.40 -10.84
C LEU A 20 2.09 33.45 -10.31
N THR A 21 2.32 33.49 -9.01
CA THR A 21 3.09 32.44 -8.31
C THR A 21 2.27 31.14 -8.37
N PHE A 22 2.54 30.31 -9.38
CA PHE A 22 2.16 28.92 -9.34
C PHE A 22 2.94 28.25 -8.20
N THR A 23 2.37 28.21 -7.00
CA THR A 23 2.79 27.24 -6.01
C THR A 23 2.36 25.89 -6.57
N PRO A 24 3.31 24.95 -6.89
CA PRO A 24 2.91 23.59 -7.14
C PRO A 24 2.19 23.13 -5.87
N LEU A 25 0.88 22.88 -5.95
CA LEU A 25 0.23 22.04 -4.98
C LEU A 25 0.99 20.70 -5.09
N LEU A 26 1.88 20.46 -4.14
CA LEU A 26 2.35 19.10 -3.86
C LEU A 26 1.07 18.37 -3.48
N ALA A 27 0.46 17.69 -4.46
CA ALA A 27 -0.61 16.75 -4.20
C ALA A 27 -0.01 15.81 -3.14
N SER A 28 -0.46 15.97 -1.91
CA SER A 28 0.00 15.09 -0.83
C SER A 28 -0.35 13.69 -1.27
N ASP A 29 0.62 12.76 -1.23
CA ASP A 29 0.39 11.34 -1.47
C ASP A 29 -0.52 10.71 -0.41
N ALA A 30 -1.14 11.55 0.44
CA ALA A 30 -2.04 11.21 1.54
C ALA A 30 -3.29 10.41 1.13
N GLY A 31 -3.48 10.12 -0.14
CA GLY A 31 -4.58 9.28 -0.64
C GLY A 31 -4.12 8.04 -1.39
N LYS A 32 -2.83 7.73 -1.39
CA LYS A 32 -2.30 6.61 -2.15
C LYS A 32 -1.75 5.51 -1.25
N MET A 33 -2.03 4.27 -1.60
CA MET A 33 -1.51 3.10 -0.89
C MET A 33 -0.01 2.86 -1.16
N GLU A 34 0.54 3.45 -2.23
CA GLU A 34 1.97 3.35 -2.59
C GLU A 34 2.89 3.64 -1.41
N GLY A 35 3.95 2.83 -1.24
CA GLY A 35 4.93 3.01 -0.17
C GLY A 35 5.18 1.74 0.62
N ALA A 36 5.99 1.86 1.68
CA ALA A 36 6.34 0.76 2.58
C ALA A 36 5.54 0.84 3.88
N TRP A 37 5.11 -0.32 4.37
CA TRP A 37 4.20 -0.46 5.48
C TRP A 37 4.65 -1.54 6.44
N ASN A 38 4.53 -1.27 7.75
CA ASN A 38 4.51 -2.31 8.78
C ASN A 38 3.07 -2.80 8.94
N VAL A 39 2.86 -4.10 8.87
CA VAL A 39 1.54 -4.73 8.91
C VAL A 39 1.49 -5.75 10.03
N ASP A 40 0.54 -5.58 10.93
CA ASP A 40 0.18 -6.56 11.94
C ASP A 40 -1.03 -7.34 11.42
N VAL A 41 -0.83 -8.65 11.22
CA VAL A 41 -1.86 -9.58 10.76
C VAL A 41 -2.36 -10.37 11.95
N THR A 42 -3.64 -10.28 12.24
CA THR A 42 -4.31 -11.17 13.19
C THR A 42 -5.02 -12.27 12.42
N VAL A 43 -4.43 -13.46 12.41
CA VAL A 43 -5.07 -14.65 11.84
C VAL A 43 -6.23 -15.06 12.75
N THR A 44 -7.39 -15.33 12.16
CA THR A 44 -8.61 -15.67 12.86
C THR A 44 -9.19 -16.99 12.35
N ASP A 45 -9.91 -17.67 13.20
CA ASP A 45 -10.80 -18.74 12.76
C ASP A 45 -11.92 -18.17 11.89
N CYS A 46 -12.08 -18.69 10.67
CA CYS A 46 -13.03 -18.15 9.70
C CYS A 46 -14.51 -18.29 10.14
N THR A 47 -14.82 -19.21 11.07
CA THR A 47 -16.17 -19.47 11.53
C THR A 47 -16.55 -18.62 12.73
N THR A 48 -15.63 -18.53 13.71
CA THR A 48 -15.87 -17.87 14.98
C THR A 48 -15.33 -16.45 15.05
N GLY A 49 -14.40 -16.08 14.16
CA GLY A 49 -13.68 -14.81 14.18
C GLY A 49 -12.65 -14.69 15.30
N GLN A 50 -12.45 -15.75 16.09
CA GLN A 50 -11.51 -15.70 17.23
C GLN A 50 -10.06 -15.65 16.76
N PRO A 51 -9.22 -14.81 17.38
CA PRO A 51 -7.80 -14.75 17.06
C PRO A 51 -7.09 -16.08 17.39
N VAL A 52 -6.27 -16.55 16.45
CA VAL A 52 -5.47 -17.78 16.59
C VAL A 52 -3.97 -17.54 16.53
N ALA A 53 -3.51 -16.48 15.85
CA ALA A 53 -2.10 -16.13 15.74
C ALA A 53 -1.91 -14.67 15.31
N THR A 54 -0.72 -14.14 15.55
CA THR A 54 -0.29 -12.85 15.00
C THR A 54 0.93 -13.04 14.11
N VAL A 55 0.95 -12.37 12.95
CA VAL A 55 2.07 -12.36 12.02
C VAL A 55 2.45 -10.90 11.75
N TYR A 56 3.74 -10.61 11.85
CA TYR A 56 4.29 -9.29 11.50
C TYR A 56 4.87 -9.34 10.10
N ARG A 57 4.58 -8.35 9.29
CA ARG A 57 5.13 -8.27 7.93
C ARG A 57 5.42 -6.83 7.53
N MET A 58 6.38 -6.70 6.62
CA MET A 58 6.62 -5.46 5.88
C MET A 58 6.13 -5.67 4.45
N ILE A 59 5.33 -4.73 3.95
CA ILE A 59 4.80 -4.75 2.59
C ILE A 59 5.20 -3.47 1.88
N THR A 60 5.68 -3.60 0.65
CA THR A 60 5.88 -2.47 -0.26
C THR A 60 4.87 -2.57 -1.39
N PHE A 61 4.01 -1.55 -1.50
CA PHE A 61 3.11 -1.35 -2.63
C PHE A 61 3.78 -0.40 -3.62
N ALA A 62 4.22 -0.94 -4.76
CA ALA A 62 4.91 -0.15 -5.77
C ALA A 62 3.90 0.54 -6.71
N LYS A 63 4.31 1.65 -7.30
CA LYS A 63 3.48 2.48 -8.20
C LYS A 63 2.98 1.74 -9.44
N ASP A 64 3.71 0.73 -9.89
CA ASP A 64 3.34 -0.11 -11.04
C ASP A 64 2.29 -1.19 -10.72
N GLY A 65 1.78 -1.20 -9.49
CA GLY A 65 0.82 -2.19 -9.01
C GLY A 65 1.45 -3.47 -8.45
N SER A 66 2.79 -3.58 -8.42
CA SER A 66 3.44 -4.75 -7.84
C SER A 66 3.53 -4.66 -6.32
N ILE A 67 3.66 -5.82 -5.67
CA ILE A 67 3.84 -5.98 -4.22
C ILE A 67 5.08 -6.81 -3.95
N GLN A 68 5.85 -6.38 -2.94
CA GLN A 68 6.85 -7.19 -2.26
C GLN A 68 6.52 -7.28 -0.79
N GLU A 69 6.64 -8.47 -0.22
CA GLU A 69 6.27 -8.74 1.17
C GLU A 69 7.33 -9.60 1.84
N PHE A 70 7.66 -9.25 3.08
CA PHE A 70 8.50 -10.02 3.98
C PHE A 70 7.76 -10.19 5.30
N ALA A 71 7.55 -11.44 5.73
CA ALA A 71 6.91 -11.72 7.01
C ALA A 71 7.89 -12.33 8.00
N ALA A 72 7.79 -11.86 9.24
CA ALA A 72 8.39 -12.50 10.40
C ALA A 72 7.32 -13.34 11.08
N PHE A 73 7.34 -14.63 10.83
CA PHE A 73 6.52 -15.58 11.55
C PHE A 73 7.37 -16.27 12.61
N PHE A 74 7.14 -15.91 13.87
CA PHE A 74 7.82 -16.54 14.97
C PHE A 74 6.83 -17.38 15.77
N ASN A 75 6.80 -18.68 15.48
CA ASN A 75 6.15 -19.66 16.35
C ASN A 75 7.21 -20.69 16.78
N PRO A 76 7.69 -20.66 18.03
CA PRO A 76 8.73 -21.58 18.51
C PRO A 76 8.28 -23.05 18.48
N LEU A 77 6.96 -23.32 18.48
CA LEU A 77 6.40 -24.67 18.46
C LEU A 77 6.16 -25.18 17.02
N ASN A 78 6.13 -24.28 16.03
CA ASN A 78 5.99 -24.62 14.62
C ASN A 78 6.90 -23.72 13.80
N PRO A 79 8.15 -24.09 13.56
CA PRO A 79 9.10 -23.29 12.78
C PRO A 79 8.81 -23.33 11.28
N ALA A 80 7.53 -23.23 10.89
CA ALA A 80 7.17 -23.13 9.49
C ALA A 80 7.91 -21.96 8.86
N ARG A 81 8.72 -22.26 7.87
CA ARG A 81 9.51 -21.28 7.12
C ARG A 81 8.69 -20.84 5.91
N ARG A 82 8.81 -19.58 5.58
CA ARG A 82 8.21 -19.05 4.35
C ARG A 82 9.21 -18.18 3.59
N GLY A 83 9.05 -18.17 2.28
CA GLY A 83 9.74 -17.23 1.41
C GLY A 83 9.10 -15.84 1.46
N PRO A 84 9.73 -14.85 0.78
CA PRO A 84 9.10 -13.57 0.51
C PRO A 84 7.81 -13.75 -0.31
N GLY A 85 6.85 -12.86 -0.06
CA GLY A 85 5.62 -12.77 -0.85
C GLY A 85 5.80 -11.81 -2.02
N GLN A 86 5.15 -12.15 -3.13
CA GLN A 86 5.03 -11.28 -4.30
C GLN A 86 3.57 -11.24 -4.75
N GLY A 87 3.17 -10.11 -5.33
CA GLY A 87 1.79 -9.95 -5.72
C GLY A 87 1.50 -8.69 -6.48
N VAL A 88 0.22 -8.39 -6.56
CA VAL A 88 -0.31 -7.20 -7.22
C VAL A 88 -1.35 -6.53 -6.35
N TRP A 89 -1.51 -5.23 -6.53
CA TRP A 89 -2.56 -4.46 -5.88
C TRP A 89 -3.27 -3.57 -6.90
N THR A 90 -4.53 -3.25 -6.59
CA THR A 90 -5.36 -2.37 -7.41
C THR A 90 -6.12 -1.39 -6.52
N HIS A 91 -6.30 -0.18 -7.04
CA HIS A 91 -7.20 0.80 -6.45
C HIS A 91 -8.63 0.51 -6.91
N SER A 92 -9.55 0.31 -5.99
CA SER A 92 -10.95 0.05 -6.29
C SER A 92 -11.72 1.36 -6.45
N THR A 93 -11.96 2.06 -5.34
CA THR A 93 -12.65 3.36 -5.35
C THR A 93 -12.36 4.13 -4.06
N GLY A 94 -12.21 5.44 -4.16
CA GLY A 94 -11.95 6.30 -3.00
C GLY A 94 -10.67 5.91 -2.27
N ARG A 95 -10.78 5.33 -1.09
CA ARG A 95 -9.67 4.85 -0.27
C ARG A 95 -9.63 3.34 -0.12
N ASN A 96 -10.38 2.63 -0.95
CA ASN A 96 -10.45 1.17 -0.94
C ASN A 96 -9.50 0.60 -1.98
N TYR A 97 -8.77 -0.43 -1.58
CA TYR A 97 -7.80 -1.14 -2.39
C TYR A 97 -7.98 -2.63 -2.20
N SER A 98 -7.59 -3.41 -3.20
CA SER A 98 -7.48 -4.86 -3.09
C SER A 98 -6.06 -5.31 -3.45
N TYR A 99 -5.67 -6.46 -2.94
CA TYR A 99 -4.38 -7.06 -3.23
C TYR A 99 -4.45 -8.58 -3.31
N ASP A 100 -3.55 -9.15 -4.10
CA ASP A 100 -3.29 -10.58 -4.18
C ASP A 100 -1.81 -10.82 -3.96
N ILE A 101 -1.45 -11.72 -3.02
CA ILE A 101 -0.07 -12.07 -2.69
C ILE A 101 0.07 -13.59 -2.74
N GLN A 102 1.20 -14.07 -3.26
CA GLN A 102 1.60 -15.46 -3.16
C GLN A 102 2.98 -15.58 -2.53
N PHE A 103 3.16 -16.59 -1.67
CA PHE A 103 4.45 -16.94 -1.10
C PHE A 103 4.60 -18.45 -0.94
N PHE A 104 5.86 -18.94 -0.96
CA PHE A 104 6.15 -20.33 -0.73
C PHE A 104 6.24 -20.65 0.75
N ARG A 105 5.73 -21.81 1.15
CA ARG A 105 5.95 -22.43 2.44
C ARG A 105 7.05 -23.48 2.31
N LEU A 106 7.92 -23.54 3.31
CA LEU A 106 9.08 -24.42 3.29
C LEU A 106 9.06 -25.32 4.53
N ASN A 107 9.51 -26.56 4.34
CA ASN A 107 9.82 -27.47 5.41
C ASN A 107 11.04 -27.00 6.23
N ALA A 108 11.31 -27.65 7.36
CA ALA A 108 12.45 -27.31 8.19
C ALA A 108 13.82 -27.49 7.47
N ASP A 109 13.89 -28.37 6.49
CA ASP A 109 15.05 -28.62 5.63
C ASP A 109 15.10 -27.72 4.38
N PHE A 110 14.23 -26.69 4.30
CA PHE A 110 14.07 -25.77 3.18
C PHE A 110 13.53 -26.38 1.88
N THR A 111 13.06 -27.61 1.87
CA THR A 111 12.33 -28.16 0.73
C THR A 111 10.93 -27.51 0.65
N LEU A 112 10.35 -27.51 -0.55
CA LEU A 112 9.02 -26.93 -0.77
C LEU A 112 7.95 -27.74 -0.03
N ALA A 113 7.21 -27.07 0.87
CA ALA A 113 6.05 -27.64 1.53
C ALA A 113 4.74 -27.27 0.80
N GLY A 114 4.77 -26.23 -0.03
CA GLY A 114 3.62 -25.71 -0.77
C GLY A 114 3.64 -24.20 -0.89
N TRP A 115 2.48 -23.59 -1.06
CA TRP A 115 2.34 -22.13 -1.14
C TRP A 115 1.01 -21.66 -0.56
N ASN A 116 0.98 -20.38 -0.22
CA ASN A 116 -0.27 -19.69 0.10
C ASN A 116 -0.59 -18.66 -0.99
N LYS A 117 -1.88 -18.49 -1.26
CA LYS A 117 -2.45 -17.36 -2.02
C LYS A 117 -3.34 -16.56 -1.10
N GLU A 118 -3.04 -15.29 -0.95
CA GLU A 118 -3.81 -14.36 -0.15
C GLU A 118 -4.54 -13.38 -1.06
N HIS A 119 -5.82 -13.13 -0.74
CA HIS A 119 -6.61 -12.06 -1.33
C HIS A 119 -7.11 -11.17 -0.21
N GLY A 120 -6.83 -9.87 -0.28
CA GLY A 120 -7.19 -8.91 0.76
C GLY A 120 -7.85 -7.65 0.21
N GLU A 121 -8.69 -7.07 1.07
CA GLU A 121 -9.30 -5.77 0.86
C GLU A 121 -8.91 -4.86 2.02
N VAL A 122 -8.44 -3.65 1.71
CA VAL A 122 -7.94 -2.70 2.70
C VAL A 122 -8.51 -1.31 2.44
N VAL A 123 -8.64 -0.55 3.52
CA VAL A 123 -9.08 0.84 3.51
C VAL A 123 -7.95 1.71 4.07
N LEU A 124 -7.51 2.68 3.28
CA LEU A 124 -6.59 3.72 3.71
C LEU A 124 -7.32 4.77 4.53
N ASP A 125 -6.76 5.19 5.66
CA ASP A 125 -7.33 6.28 6.45
C ASP A 125 -7.24 7.64 5.75
N VAL A 126 -7.88 8.67 6.30
CA VAL A 126 -7.91 10.02 5.70
C VAL A 126 -6.54 10.70 5.70
N SER A 127 -5.67 10.32 6.63
CA SER A 127 -4.30 10.88 6.72
C SER A 127 -3.33 10.22 5.75
N GLY A 128 -3.68 9.04 5.21
CA GLY A 128 -2.79 8.24 4.36
C GLY A 128 -1.68 7.53 5.13
N THR A 129 -1.80 7.42 6.46
CA THR A 129 -0.74 6.87 7.32
C THR A 129 -1.06 5.51 7.92
N THR A 130 -2.34 5.11 7.91
CA THR A 130 -2.78 3.81 8.41
C THR A 130 -3.67 3.09 7.40
N LEU A 131 -3.59 1.75 7.40
CA LEU A 131 -4.48 0.85 6.66
C LEU A 131 -5.17 -0.08 7.63
N THR A 132 -6.41 -0.43 7.34
CA THR A 132 -7.12 -1.54 7.98
C THR A 132 -7.78 -2.40 6.92
N GLY A 133 -7.88 -3.69 7.15
CA GLY A 133 -8.51 -4.57 6.19
C GLY A 133 -8.71 -6.00 6.67
N THR A 134 -9.14 -6.82 5.74
CA THR A 134 -9.32 -8.26 5.93
C THR A 134 -8.72 -9.00 4.76
N HIS A 135 -8.25 -10.22 4.99
CA HIS A 135 -7.87 -11.11 3.89
C HIS A 135 -8.23 -12.56 4.16
N THR A 136 -8.28 -13.33 3.10
CA THR A 136 -8.35 -14.79 3.12
C THR A 136 -7.10 -15.37 2.51
N ALA A 137 -6.63 -16.49 3.05
CA ALA A 137 -5.47 -17.21 2.53
C ALA A 137 -5.86 -18.64 2.17
N GLN A 138 -5.66 -19.02 0.93
CA GLN A 138 -5.75 -20.41 0.46
C GLN A 138 -4.38 -21.08 0.63
N ILE A 139 -4.34 -22.21 1.31
CA ILE A 139 -3.13 -22.95 1.67
C ILE A 139 -3.06 -24.21 0.81
N PHE A 140 -2.03 -24.34 -0.01
CA PHE A 140 -1.82 -25.47 -0.91
C PHE A 140 -0.61 -26.32 -0.48
N ASP A 141 -0.66 -27.62 -0.77
CA ASP A 141 0.51 -28.51 -0.70
C ASP A 141 1.46 -28.32 -1.91
N ALA A 142 2.58 -29.05 -1.92
CA ALA A 142 3.55 -28.99 -3.02
C ALA A 142 3.02 -29.56 -4.36
N ASN A 143 1.91 -30.29 -4.37
CA ASN A 143 1.25 -30.85 -5.55
C ASN A 143 0.12 -29.96 -6.07
N GLY A 144 -0.19 -28.86 -5.35
CA GLY A 144 -1.27 -27.94 -5.73
C GLY A 144 -2.65 -28.28 -5.16
N ASN A 145 -2.75 -29.23 -4.24
CA ASN A 145 -4.00 -29.54 -3.57
C ASN A 145 -4.29 -28.47 -2.50
N LEU A 146 -5.52 -27.97 -2.45
CA LEU A 146 -5.97 -27.07 -1.39
C LEU A 146 -6.09 -27.85 -0.08
N LEU A 147 -5.35 -27.42 0.92
CA LEU A 147 -5.34 -28.03 2.27
C LEU A 147 -6.30 -27.34 3.23
N ALA A 148 -6.35 -25.99 3.18
CA ALA A 148 -7.13 -25.19 4.11
C ALA A 148 -7.35 -23.76 3.57
N THR A 149 -8.28 -23.06 4.21
CA THR A 149 -8.47 -21.61 4.07
C THR A 149 -8.34 -20.97 5.46
N ALA A 150 -7.63 -19.87 5.56
CA ALA A 150 -7.50 -19.05 6.76
C ALA A 150 -8.09 -17.67 6.53
N CYS A 151 -8.56 -17.04 7.60
CA CYS A 151 -9.04 -15.66 7.59
C CYS A 151 -8.14 -14.80 8.46
N ALA A 152 -8.05 -13.51 8.15
CA ALA A 152 -7.29 -12.58 8.96
C ALA A 152 -7.82 -11.14 8.85
N THR A 153 -7.42 -10.32 9.83
CA THR A 153 -7.57 -8.87 9.80
C THR A 153 -6.17 -8.23 9.77
N ASP A 154 -6.05 -7.14 9.04
CA ASP A 154 -4.83 -6.37 8.89
C ASP A 154 -4.96 -5.00 9.55
N THR A 155 -3.92 -4.59 10.28
CA THR A 155 -3.68 -3.19 10.64
C THR A 155 -2.28 -2.83 10.20
N ALA A 156 -2.12 -1.66 9.57
CA ALA A 156 -0.83 -1.26 9.07
C ALA A 156 -0.54 0.21 9.31
N THR A 157 0.75 0.52 9.50
CA THR A 157 1.27 1.88 9.59
C THR A 157 2.31 2.10 8.50
N ARG A 158 2.25 3.28 7.87
CA ARG A 158 3.22 3.68 6.86
C ARG A 158 4.60 3.88 7.50
N LEU A 159 5.65 3.38 6.85
CA LEU A 159 7.03 3.52 7.36
C LEU A 159 7.62 4.89 7.06
N PHE A 160 7.34 5.48 5.88
CA PHE A 160 7.90 6.77 5.44
C PHE A 160 6.89 7.52 4.58
#